data_6c89633696993d149c75e70310e9ec03
#
_entry.id   6c89633696993d149c75e70310e9ec03
#
_cell.length_a   1.000
_cell.length_b   1.000
_cell.length_c   1.000
_cell.angle_alpha   90.00
_cell.angle_beta   90.00
_cell.angle_gamma   90.00
#
_symmetry.space_group_name_H-M   'P 1'
#
loop_
_entity.id
_entity.type
_entity.pdbx_description
1 polymer ?
#
loop_
_entity_poly.entity_id
_entity_poly.type
_entity_poly.pdbx_seq_one_letter_code
_entity_poly.pdbx_strand_id
1 'polypeptide(L)'
;MFEGIKGPGAPQPHHNGSALRIGIVHARWNDQIISALLDGTLKSLHAAGVKQENIVIQTVPGSYELPYAVRQMYLASQTQHAATAGGSLVAGSSSGTADLLGSSTNLAGLAAGQQEKKEEGETKGSKEPFDAIIAIGALIKGSTMHFEYISDAVSHGLMRVQLDTGCAVVFGLLTLLTEEQGLERAGIDAAGKGHNHGEDWGAAAVELGVKRRGWSEGVFVQ
;
A
#
# COMPACT_ATOMS: atom_id res chain seq x y z
N MET A 1 -33.69 -5.42 -13.74
CA MET A 1 -32.87 -6.23 -12.82
C MET A 1 -32.14 -7.25 -13.67
N PHE A 2 -30.87 -7.03 -13.95
CA PHE A 2 -30.07 -8.03 -14.67
C PHE A 2 -29.64 -9.07 -13.65
N GLU A 3 -30.36 -10.17 -13.54
CA GLU A 3 -29.89 -11.38 -12.89
C GLU A 3 -28.79 -11.99 -13.78
N GLY A 4 -27.59 -11.45 -13.66
CA GLY A 4 -26.41 -12.03 -14.30
C GLY A 4 -25.60 -12.77 -13.25
N ILE A 5 -24.89 -13.82 -13.66
CA ILE A 5 -23.87 -14.51 -12.88
C ILE A 5 -22.72 -13.53 -12.63
N LYS A 6 -22.94 -12.55 -11.75
CA LYS A 6 -21.93 -11.55 -11.32
C LYS A 6 -21.62 -11.82 -9.85
N GLY A 7 -20.44 -12.24 -9.59
CA GLY A 7 -19.94 -12.42 -8.22
C GLY A 7 -18.53 -13.01 -8.22
N PRO A 8 -17.81 -12.85 -7.11
CA PRO A 8 -16.55 -13.55 -6.94
C PRO A 8 -16.79 -15.06 -7.05
N GLY A 9 -15.80 -15.79 -7.53
CA GLY A 9 -15.81 -17.25 -7.51
C GLY A 9 -15.87 -17.83 -6.09
N ALA A 10 -15.71 -19.13 -5.95
CA ALA A 10 -15.63 -19.77 -4.65
C ALA A 10 -14.54 -19.10 -3.78
N PRO A 11 -14.76 -18.99 -2.46
CA PRO A 11 -13.76 -18.42 -1.56
C PRO A 11 -12.42 -19.14 -1.76
N GLN A 12 -11.37 -18.36 -2.00
CA GLN A 12 -10.01 -18.90 -2.07
C GLN A 12 -9.55 -19.34 -0.67
N PRO A 13 -8.59 -20.29 -0.56
CA PRO A 13 -8.02 -20.65 0.73
C PRO A 13 -7.55 -19.39 1.48
N HIS A 14 -7.74 -19.35 2.79
CA HIS A 14 -7.27 -18.25 3.62
C HIS A 14 -5.74 -18.20 3.58
N HIS A 15 -5.20 -17.20 2.93
CA HIS A 15 -3.76 -16.96 2.92
C HIS A 15 -3.31 -16.32 4.23
N ASN A 16 -2.17 -16.76 4.76
CA ASN A 16 -1.59 -16.16 5.97
C ASN A 16 -0.81 -14.88 5.61
N GLY A 17 -1.33 -13.73 6.04
CA GLY A 17 -0.73 -12.42 5.81
C GLY A 17 0.31 -11.99 6.85
N SER A 18 0.61 -12.79 7.88
CA SER A 18 1.41 -12.37 9.04
C SER A 18 2.83 -11.88 8.71
N ALA A 19 3.40 -12.34 7.61
CA ALA A 19 4.72 -11.94 7.15
C ALA A 19 4.69 -10.77 6.14
N LEU A 20 3.50 -10.40 5.65
CA LEU A 20 3.37 -9.41 4.59
C LEU A 20 3.55 -7.98 5.11
N ARG A 21 4.05 -7.11 4.22
CA ARG A 21 4.05 -5.67 4.38
C ARG A 21 3.16 -5.04 3.32
N ILE A 22 2.10 -4.36 3.75
CA ILE A 22 1.07 -3.82 2.87
C ILE A 22 1.08 -2.30 2.91
N GLY A 23 1.09 -1.67 1.72
CA GLY A 23 0.86 -0.25 1.56
C GLY A 23 -0.62 0.03 1.28
N ILE A 24 -1.13 1.14 1.77
CA ILE A 24 -2.45 1.68 1.40
C ILE A 24 -2.26 3.13 1.03
N VAL A 25 -2.73 3.52 -0.17
CA VAL A 25 -2.82 4.93 -0.58
C VAL A 25 -4.28 5.25 -0.81
N HIS A 26 -4.81 6.27 -0.15
CA HIS A 26 -6.19 6.67 -0.36
C HIS A 26 -6.35 8.16 -0.68
N ALA A 27 -7.35 8.46 -1.51
CA ALA A 27 -7.75 9.83 -1.80
C ALA A 27 -8.48 10.45 -0.60
N ARG A 28 -8.46 11.80 -0.50
CA ARG A 28 -9.23 12.54 0.51
C ARG A 28 -10.61 13.00 0.03
N TRP A 29 -10.87 13.00 -1.28
CA TRP A 29 -12.19 13.31 -1.82
C TRP A 29 -13.18 12.20 -1.52
N ASN A 30 -14.43 12.57 -1.22
CA ASN A 30 -15.52 11.64 -0.85
C ASN A 30 -15.21 10.86 0.44
N ASP A 31 -14.74 11.59 1.45
CA ASP A 31 -14.19 11.08 2.71
C ASP A 31 -15.07 10.03 3.39
N GLN A 32 -16.39 10.22 3.44
CA GLN A 32 -17.32 9.26 4.05
C GLN A 32 -17.23 7.87 3.39
N ILE A 33 -17.17 7.83 2.06
CA ILE A 33 -17.04 6.58 1.29
C ILE A 33 -15.64 6.00 1.50
N ILE A 34 -14.60 6.85 1.39
CA ILE A 34 -13.20 6.44 1.51
C ILE A 34 -12.91 5.87 2.89
N SER A 35 -13.37 6.51 3.96
CA SER A 35 -13.14 6.05 5.34
C SER A 35 -13.77 4.68 5.58
N ALA A 36 -15.02 4.46 5.13
CA ALA A 36 -15.68 3.17 5.27
C ALA A 36 -14.96 2.05 4.47
N LEU A 37 -14.47 2.35 3.27
CA LEU A 37 -13.69 1.41 2.45
C LEU A 37 -12.33 1.09 3.10
N LEU A 38 -11.68 2.09 3.68
CA LEU A 38 -10.42 1.92 4.41
C LEU A 38 -10.63 1.02 5.64
N ASP A 39 -11.69 1.24 6.41
CA ASP A 39 -12.04 0.42 7.58
C ASP A 39 -12.28 -1.03 7.17
N GLY A 40 -13.04 -1.28 6.09
CA GLY A 40 -13.25 -2.61 5.55
C GLY A 40 -11.94 -3.29 5.12
N THR A 41 -11.06 -2.52 4.46
CA THR A 41 -9.73 -2.99 4.05
C THR A 41 -8.89 -3.41 5.26
N LEU A 42 -8.80 -2.56 6.29
CA LEU A 42 -8.04 -2.84 7.51
C LEU A 42 -8.60 -4.06 8.26
N LYS A 43 -9.92 -4.16 8.37
CA LYS A 43 -10.59 -5.32 8.98
C LYS A 43 -10.18 -6.62 8.29
N SER A 44 -10.19 -6.64 6.96
CA SER A 44 -9.81 -7.82 6.16
C SER A 44 -8.33 -8.16 6.30
N LEU A 45 -7.43 -7.17 6.26
CA LEU A 45 -5.99 -7.37 6.46
C LEU A 45 -5.69 -7.96 7.84
N HIS A 46 -6.30 -7.42 8.89
CA HIS A 46 -6.12 -7.94 10.26
C HIS A 46 -6.68 -9.35 10.42
N ALA A 47 -7.84 -9.65 9.82
CA ALA A 47 -8.43 -10.99 9.84
C ALA A 47 -7.51 -12.03 9.16
N ALA A 48 -6.74 -11.61 8.14
CA ALA A 48 -5.73 -12.43 7.49
C ALA A 48 -4.37 -12.48 8.23
N GLY A 49 -4.27 -11.83 9.39
CA GLY A 49 -3.08 -11.85 10.26
C GLY A 49 -2.00 -10.83 9.90
N VAL A 50 -2.25 -9.88 8.98
CA VAL A 50 -1.29 -8.80 8.70
C VAL A 50 -1.12 -7.95 9.95
N LYS A 51 0.13 -7.76 10.37
CA LYS A 51 0.45 -7.01 11.59
C LYS A 51 0.27 -5.51 11.36
N GLN A 52 -0.27 -4.80 12.36
CA GLN A 52 -0.51 -3.36 12.27
C GLN A 52 0.76 -2.57 11.90
N GLU A 53 1.90 -2.93 12.48
CA GLU A 53 3.20 -2.30 12.21
C GLU A 53 3.71 -2.51 10.78
N ASN A 54 3.13 -3.45 10.04
CA ASN A 54 3.44 -3.75 8.65
C ASN A 54 2.46 -3.11 7.66
N ILE A 55 1.46 -2.37 8.15
CA ILE A 55 0.51 -1.63 7.32
C ILE A 55 0.92 -0.16 7.31
N VAL A 56 1.23 0.36 6.13
CA VAL A 56 1.61 1.77 5.95
C VAL A 56 0.54 2.49 5.15
N ILE A 57 -0.08 3.50 5.74
CA ILE A 57 -1.17 4.25 5.14
C ILE A 57 -0.67 5.64 4.74
N GLN A 58 -0.95 6.06 3.51
CA GLN A 58 -0.66 7.39 2.99
C GLN A 58 -1.90 7.99 2.34
N THR A 59 -2.01 9.32 2.36
CA THR A 59 -3.12 10.04 1.75
C THR A 59 -2.67 10.91 0.59
N VAL A 60 -3.55 11.08 -0.40
CA VAL A 60 -3.35 11.99 -1.54
C VAL A 60 -4.56 12.92 -1.71
N PRO A 61 -4.41 14.09 -2.35
CA PRO A 61 -5.51 15.02 -2.51
C PRO A 61 -6.73 14.41 -3.20
N GLY A 62 -6.54 13.72 -4.31
CA GLY A 62 -7.60 13.11 -5.11
C GLY A 62 -7.18 11.80 -5.73
N SER A 63 -8.09 11.19 -6.49
CA SER A 63 -7.83 9.91 -7.16
C SER A 63 -6.76 10.03 -8.26
N TYR A 64 -6.62 11.20 -8.88
CA TYR A 64 -5.66 11.42 -9.96
C TYR A 64 -4.22 11.18 -9.54
N GLU A 65 -3.89 11.45 -8.28
CA GLU A 65 -2.55 11.29 -7.72
C GLU A 65 -2.22 9.84 -7.31
N LEU A 66 -3.18 8.93 -7.29
CA LEU A 66 -2.99 7.55 -6.83
C LEU A 66 -1.86 6.81 -7.57
N PRO A 67 -1.77 6.83 -8.93
CA PRO A 67 -0.72 6.10 -9.62
C PRO A 67 0.68 6.61 -9.27
N TYR A 68 0.84 7.93 -9.15
CA TYR A 68 2.10 8.54 -8.76
C TYR A 68 2.49 8.12 -7.33
N ALA A 69 1.56 8.23 -6.39
CA ALA A 69 1.81 7.92 -4.99
C ALA A 69 2.13 6.42 -4.77
N VAL A 70 1.40 5.52 -5.41
CA VAL A 70 1.67 4.07 -5.38
C VAL A 70 3.09 3.78 -5.86
N ARG A 71 3.48 4.37 -7.00
CA ARG A 71 4.83 4.20 -7.53
C ARG A 71 5.90 4.69 -6.57
N GLN A 72 5.72 5.91 -6.03
CA GLN A 72 6.70 6.50 -5.10
C GLN A 72 6.79 5.73 -3.79
N MET A 73 5.67 5.28 -3.26
CA MET A 73 5.64 4.46 -2.04
C MET A 73 6.40 3.14 -2.23
N TYR A 74 6.22 2.48 -3.36
CA TYR A 74 6.95 1.25 -3.65
C TYR A 74 8.45 1.50 -3.76
N LEU A 75 8.89 2.51 -4.52
CA LEU A 75 10.30 2.88 -4.65
C LEU A 75 10.92 3.26 -3.29
N ALA A 76 10.20 4.01 -2.47
CA ALA A 76 10.65 4.34 -1.12
C ALA A 76 10.84 3.10 -0.25
N SER A 77 9.96 2.09 -0.36
CA SER A 77 10.10 0.84 0.38
C SER A 77 11.35 0.04 -0.05
N GLN A 78 11.69 0.05 -1.33
CA GLN A 78 12.93 -0.55 -1.83
C GLN A 78 14.17 0.17 -1.28
N THR A 79 14.13 1.50 -1.21
CA THR A 79 15.20 2.30 -0.61
C THR A 79 15.37 1.99 0.88
N GLN A 80 14.26 1.83 1.63
CA GLN A 80 14.32 1.42 3.04
C GLN A 80 14.97 0.05 3.21
N HIS A 81 14.63 -0.91 2.37
CA HIS A 81 15.21 -2.24 2.39
C HIS A 81 16.71 -2.20 2.10
N ALA A 82 17.13 -1.52 1.03
CA ALA A 82 18.52 -1.38 0.65
C ALA A 82 19.38 -0.71 1.74
N ALA A 83 18.85 0.32 2.40
CA ALA A 83 19.55 0.98 3.51
C ALA A 83 19.74 0.05 4.73
N THR A 84 18.82 -0.87 4.96
CA THR A 84 18.94 -1.86 6.04
C THR A 84 19.93 -2.97 5.70
N ALA A 85 19.95 -3.44 4.45
CA ALA A 85 20.89 -4.45 3.96
C ALA A 85 22.33 -3.90 3.86
N GLY A 86 22.51 -2.65 3.42
CA GLY A 86 23.83 -2.00 3.31
C GLY A 86 24.49 -1.67 4.65
N GLY A 87 23.70 -1.37 5.68
CA GLY A 87 24.23 -1.11 7.02
C GLY A 87 24.90 -2.32 7.70
N SER A 88 24.57 -3.53 7.27
CA SER A 88 25.19 -4.77 7.80
C SER A 88 26.57 -5.05 7.21
N LEU A 89 26.92 -4.48 6.06
CA LEU A 89 28.22 -4.71 5.41
C LEU A 89 29.34 -3.79 5.92
N VAL A 90 29.00 -2.68 6.60
CA VAL A 90 30.01 -1.73 7.11
C VAL A 90 30.46 -2.05 8.54
N ALA A 91 29.73 -2.88 9.27
CA ALA A 91 30.07 -3.24 10.66
C ALA A 91 31.07 -4.41 10.77
N GLY A 92 31.57 -4.96 9.68
CA GLY A 92 32.37 -6.21 9.66
C GLY A 92 33.77 -6.17 9.04
N SER A 93 34.36 -5.00 8.77
CA SER A 93 35.77 -4.98 8.33
C SER A 93 36.55 -3.79 8.88
N SER A 94 36.99 -3.92 10.14
CA SER A 94 38.11 -3.15 10.66
C SER A 94 39.30 -4.08 10.84
N SER A 95 40.07 -4.33 9.80
CA SER A 95 41.49 -4.64 9.94
C SER A 95 42.25 -4.36 8.62
N GLY A 96 43.04 -3.32 8.66
CA GLY A 96 44.33 -3.25 7.91
C GLY A 96 44.25 -2.61 6.54
N THR A 97 44.63 -1.45 6.44
CA THR A 97 45.85 -0.81 5.95
C THR A 97 45.63 0.68 5.71
N ALA A 98 46.46 1.41 6.39
CA ALA A 98 46.51 2.85 6.37
C ALA A 98 47.02 3.43 5.05
N ASP A 99 46.70 4.68 4.90
CA ASP A 99 47.48 5.76 4.28
C ASP A 99 47.33 5.99 2.79
N LEU A 100 46.77 7.12 2.49
CA LEU A 100 47.35 8.26 1.80
C LEU A 100 46.31 9.19 1.17
N LEU A 101 46.42 10.44 1.60
CA LEU A 101 45.92 11.67 0.93
C LEU A 101 44.53 12.22 1.31
N GLY A 102 44.58 13.34 2.02
CA GLY A 102 43.75 14.47 1.76
C GLY A 102 42.81 14.94 2.87
N SER A 103 43.41 15.69 3.76
CA SER A 103 42.77 16.78 4.52
C SER A 103 41.40 17.24 4.02
N SER A 104 40.35 16.99 4.80
CA SER A 104 39.21 17.89 4.90
C SER A 104 38.74 17.92 6.35
N THR A 105 38.84 19.07 6.92
CA THR A 105 38.54 19.47 8.28
C THR A 105 37.18 19.01 8.78
N ASN A 106 37.24 18.21 9.82
CA ASN A 106 36.08 17.72 10.55
C ASN A 106 35.53 18.84 11.47
N LEU A 107 34.53 19.55 11.02
CA LEU A 107 33.83 20.62 11.78
C LEU A 107 32.53 20.11 12.44
N ALA A 108 32.40 18.79 12.62
CA ALA A 108 31.23 18.18 13.26
C ALA A 108 31.44 17.82 14.75
N GLY A 109 32.51 18.32 15.37
CA GLY A 109 32.87 17.95 16.75
C GLY A 109 32.42 18.90 17.85
N LEU A 110 31.55 19.87 17.63
CA LEU A 110 31.20 20.90 18.62
C LEU A 110 29.72 21.07 18.89
N ALA A 111 28.93 20.00 18.82
CA ALA A 111 27.56 20.01 19.34
C ALA A 111 27.23 18.70 20.08
N ALA A 112 28.07 18.35 21.03
CA ALA A 112 27.76 17.30 22.00
C ALA A 112 26.96 17.92 23.15
N GLY A 113 25.67 17.70 23.17
CA GLY A 113 24.80 18.15 24.25
C GLY A 113 23.32 18.00 23.93
N GLN A 114 22.89 16.86 23.39
CA GLN A 114 21.47 16.52 23.44
C GLN A 114 21.31 15.07 23.89
N GLN A 115 20.64 14.97 25.03
CA GLN A 115 20.22 13.76 25.69
C GLN A 115 19.55 12.79 24.72
N GLU A 116 20.05 11.57 24.68
CA GLU A 116 19.32 10.42 24.12
C GLU A 116 18.02 10.28 24.92
N LYS A 117 16.93 10.76 24.34
CA LYS A 117 15.60 10.39 24.75
C LYS A 117 15.44 8.92 24.36
N LYS A 118 15.48 8.04 25.35
CA LYS A 118 15.05 6.66 25.23
C LYS A 118 13.61 6.69 24.70
N GLU A 119 13.42 6.44 23.42
CA GLU A 119 12.11 6.11 22.86
C GLU A 119 11.76 4.71 23.32
N GLU A 120 10.78 4.63 24.22
CA GLU A 120 10.15 3.39 24.65
C GLU A 120 9.49 2.73 23.43
N GLY A 121 9.99 1.54 23.08
CA GLY A 121 9.22 0.42 22.54
C GLY A 121 8.29 0.64 21.34
N GLU A 122 8.65 1.42 20.30
CA GLU A 122 7.99 1.27 19.02
C GLU A 122 8.44 -0.06 18.38
N THR A 123 7.51 -0.99 18.27
CA THR A 123 7.67 -2.19 17.45
C THR A 123 7.96 -1.73 16.02
N LYS A 124 9.23 -1.75 15.63
CA LYS A 124 9.64 -1.32 14.28
C LYS A 124 9.09 -2.33 13.28
N GLY A 125 8.07 -1.91 12.51
CA GLY A 125 7.52 -2.68 11.41
C GLY A 125 8.59 -3.09 10.38
N SER A 126 8.26 -4.05 9.55
CA SER A 126 9.14 -4.55 8.49
C SER A 126 9.62 -3.40 7.58
N LYS A 127 10.90 -3.45 7.18
CA LYS A 127 11.49 -2.57 6.17
C LYS A 127 11.67 -3.25 4.82
N GLU A 128 11.11 -4.45 4.66
CA GLU A 128 11.05 -5.12 3.37
C GLU A 128 10.25 -4.30 2.35
N PRO A 129 10.47 -4.47 1.04
CA PRO A 129 9.60 -3.88 0.03
C PRO A 129 8.15 -4.29 0.25
N PHE A 130 7.19 -3.41 -0.11
CA PHE A 130 5.78 -3.78 -0.02
C PHE A 130 5.47 -5.01 -0.88
N ASP A 131 4.73 -5.94 -0.31
CA ASP A 131 4.25 -7.14 -1.01
C ASP A 131 3.08 -6.80 -1.92
N ALA A 132 2.21 -5.89 -1.47
CA ALA A 132 1.14 -5.30 -2.27
C ALA A 132 0.85 -3.87 -1.81
N ILE A 133 0.26 -3.06 -2.70
CA ILE A 133 -0.24 -1.72 -2.38
C ILE A 133 -1.69 -1.62 -2.84
N ILE A 134 -2.57 -1.15 -1.95
CA ILE A 134 -3.99 -0.92 -2.25
C ILE A 134 -4.17 0.56 -2.55
N ALA A 135 -4.73 0.88 -3.72
CA ALA A 135 -5.03 2.24 -4.13
C ALA A 135 -6.54 2.50 -3.99
N ILE A 136 -6.95 3.27 -2.98
CA ILE A 136 -8.36 3.54 -2.68
C ILE A 136 -8.75 4.92 -3.17
N GLY A 137 -9.78 4.97 -4.03
CA GLY A 137 -10.34 6.19 -4.56
C GLY A 137 -11.84 6.04 -4.85
N ALA A 138 -12.55 7.16 -4.87
CA ALA A 138 -13.94 7.20 -5.28
C ALA A 138 -14.16 8.41 -6.19
N LEU A 139 -14.64 8.17 -7.40
CA LEU A 139 -15.01 9.18 -8.36
C LEU A 139 -16.53 9.11 -8.58
N ILE A 140 -17.20 10.22 -8.38
CA ILE A 140 -18.63 10.34 -8.64
C ILE A 140 -18.82 11.24 -9.87
N LYS A 141 -19.62 10.78 -10.83
CA LYS A 141 -19.83 11.48 -12.09
C LYS A 141 -20.51 12.82 -11.85
N GLY A 142 -19.86 13.89 -12.29
CA GLY A 142 -20.42 15.24 -12.34
C GLY A 142 -20.94 15.60 -13.72
N SER A 143 -21.19 16.90 -13.94
CA SER A 143 -21.75 17.44 -15.18
C SER A 143 -20.74 17.64 -16.31
N THR A 144 -19.47 17.46 -16.04
CA THR A 144 -18.36 17.67 -17.01
C THR A 144 -17.67 16.36 -17.35
N MET A 145 -16.83 16.36 -18.38
CA MET A 145 -16.01 15.21 -18.78
C MET A 145 -14.84 14.91 -17.81
N HIS A 146 -14.74 15.62 -16.71
CA HIS A 146 -13.66 15.43 -15.73
C HIS A 146 -13.61 14.01 -15.17
N PHE A 147 -14.80 13.43 -14.88
CA PHE A 147 -14.92 12.06 -14.38
C PHE A 147 -14.29 11.03 -15.33
N GLU A 148 -14.61 11.12 -16.63
CA GLU A 148 -14.13 10.19 -17.63
C GLU A 148 -12.61 10.24 -17.77
N TYR A 149 -12.05 11.45 -17.85
CA TYR A 149 -10.59 11.63 -17.98
C TYR A 149 -9.83 11.14 -16.75
N ILE A 150 -10.32 11.42 -15.55
CA ILE A 150 -9.65 10.96 -14.32
C ILE A 150 -9.79 9.44 -14.16
N SER A 151 -10.99 8.90 -14.41
CA SER A 151 -11.23 7.45 -14.32
C SER A 151 -10.33 6.66 -15.26
N ASP A 152 -10.19 7.11 -16.49
CA ASP A 152 -9.32 6.49 -17.49
C ASP A 152 -7.85 6.60 -17.12
N ALA A 153 -7.38 7.81 -16.82
CA ALA A 153 -5.98 8.06 -16.47
C ALA A 153 -5.51 7.27 -15.24
N VAL A 154 -6.34 7.20 -14.20
CA VAL A 154 -6.00 6.47 -12.96
C VAL A 154 -5.99 4.98 -13.21
N SER A 155 -6.99 4.45 -13.92
CA SER A 155 -7.10 3.01 -14.21
C SER A 155 -5.89 2.51 -15.00
N HIS A 156 -5.55 3.17 -16.10
CA HIS A 156 -4.38 2.85 -16.89
C HIS A 156 -3.06 3.12 -16.14
N GLY A 157 -3.03 4.20 -15.37
CA GLY A 157 -1.85 4.56 -14.57
C GLY A 157 -1.52 3.51 -13.51
N LEU A 158 -2.49 3.01 -12.76
CA LEU A 158 -2.28 1.97 -11.75
C LEU A 158 -1.85 0.63 -12.37
N MET A 159 -2.46 0.22 -13.49
CA MET A 159 -2.06 -0.98 -14.21
C MET A 159 -0.62 -0.86 -14.70
N ARG A 160 -0.25 0.29 -15.27
CA ARG A 160 1.12 0.54 -15.73
C ARG A 160 2.13 0.46 -14.59
N VAL A 161 1.82 1.10 -13.44
CA VAL A 161 2.70 1.03 -12.25
C VAL A 161 2.92 -0.41 -11.82
N GLN A 162 1.86 -1.23 -11.76
CA GLN A 162 1.95 -2.64 -11.41
C GLN A 162 2.88 -3.41 -12.35
N LEU A 163 2.71 -3.25 -13.66
CA LEU A 163 3.50 -3.96 -14.68
C LEU A 163 4.97 -3.46 -14.72
N ASP A 164 5.19 -2.15 -14.62
CA ASP A 164 6.53 -1.55 -14.69
C ASP A 164 7.37 -1.84 -13.44
N THR A 165 6.74 -1.99 -12.27
CA THR A 165 7.45 -2.16 -11.00
C THR A 165 7.46 -3.59 -10.46
N GLY A 166 6.56 -4.44 -10.94
CA GLY A 166 6.33 -5.78 -10.38
C GLY A 166 5.72 -5.77 -8.96
N CYS A 167 5.29 -4.60 -8.47
CA CYS A 167 4.50 -4.50 -7.24
C CYS A 167 3.06 -4.90 -7.51
N ALA A 168 2.49 -5.78 -6.71
CA ALA A 168 1.07 -6.06 -6.80
C ALA A 168 0.27 -4.81 -6.38
N VAL A 169 -0.58 -4.30 -7.26
CA VAL A 169 -1.43 -3.13 -7.01
C VAL A 169 -2.89 -3.54 -7.02
N VAL A 170 -3.57 -3.40 -5.89
CA VAL A 170 -5.01 -3.66 -5.81
C VAL A 170 -5.76 -2.41 -6.24
N PHE A 171 -6.62 -2.58 -7.25
CA PHE A 171 -7.42 -1.52 -7.83
C PHE A 171 -8.66 -1.24 -6.96
N GLY A 172 -8.50 -0.36 -5.99
CA GLY A 172 -9.56 0.08 -5.08
C GLY A 172 -10.23 1.39 -5.53
N LEU A 173 -10.25 1.68 -6.83
CA LEU A 173 -10.91 2.86 -7.38
C LEU A 173 -12.37 2.55 -7.72
N LEU A 174 -13.29 3.23 -7.07
CA LEU A 174 -14.71 3.24 -7.44
C LEU A 174 -14.97 4.34 -8.47
N THR A 175 -15.60 3.96 -9.58
CA THR A 175 -16.09 4.88 -10.62
C THR A 175 -17.61 4.84 -10.62
N LEU A 176 -18.22 5.84 -9.99
CA LEU A 176 -19.63 5.85 -9.59
C LEU A 176 -20.43 6.81 -10.45
N LEU A 177 -21.60 6.41 -10.86
CA LEU A 177 -22.53 7.30 -11.56
C LEU A 177 -23.37 8.14 -10.60
N THR A 178 -23.59 7.63 -9.38
CA THR A 178 -24.32 8.32 -8.32
C THR A 178 -23.65 8.11 -6.96
N GLU A 179 -23.97 8.96 -5.98
CA GLU A 179 -23.50 8.85 -4.61
C GLU A 179 -24.00 7.58 -3.92
N GLU A 180 -25.26 7.20 -4.17
CA GLU A 180 -25.88 6.00 -3.59
C GLU A 180 -25.11 4.74 -3.95
N GLN A 181 -24.58 4.66 -5.18
CA GLN A 181 -23.73 3.55 -5.58
C GLN A 181 -22.44 3.48 -4.75
N GLY A 182 -21.93 4.63 -4.33
CA GLY A 182 -20.75 4.70 -3.46
C GLY A 182 -21.03 4.20 -2.05
N LEU A 183 -22.14 4.67 -1.47
CA LEU A 183 -22.58 4.24 -0.14
C LEU A 183 -22.86 2.73 -0.09
N GLU A 184 -23.52 2.20 -1.14
CA GLU A 184 -23.77 0.75 -1.28
C GLU A 184 -22.46 -0.06 -1.31
N ARG A 185 -21.47 0.38 -2.10
CA ARG A 185 -20.17 -0.31 -2.22
C ARG A 185 -19.25 -0.12 -1.04
N ALA A 186 -19.49 0.90 -0.24
CA ALA A 186 -18.83 1.12 1.03
C ALA A 186 -19.52 0.39 2.20
N GLY A 187 -20.67 -0.26 1.95
CA GLY A 187 -21.43 -0.99 2.98
C GLY A 187 -22.09 -0.07 4.01
N ILE A 188 -22.35 1.19 3.66
CA ILE A 188 -22.95 2.21 4.54
C ILE A 188 -24.25 2.80 3.94
N ASP A 189 -24.88 2.08 3.03
CA ASP A 189 -26.17 2.45 2.46
C ASP A 189 -27.28 2.39 3.52
N ALA A 190 -28.29 3.26 3.38
CA ALA A 190 -29.39 3.35 4.34
C ALA A 190 -30.22 2.06 4.44
N ALA A 191 -30.20 1.21 3.42
CA ALA A 191 -30.90 -0.07 3.41
C ALA A 191 -30.11 -1.21 4.09
N GLY A 192 -28.83 -1.01 4.42
CA GLY A 192 -27.96 -2.01 5.05
C GLY A 192 -27.75 -3.26 4.21
N LYS A 193 -27.87 -3.15 2.88
CA LYS A 193 -27.74 -4.26 1.92
C LYS A 193 -26.41 -4.22 1.16
N GLY A 194 -25.68 -3.13 1.28
CA GLY A 194 -24.40 -2.93 0.61
C GLY A 194 -23.33 -3.84 1.16
N HIS A 195 -22.42 -4.25 0.29
CA HIS A 195 -21.19 -4.96 0.65
C HIS A 195 -20.00 -4.00 0.63
N ASN A 196 -19.17 -4.04 1.67
CA ASN A 196 -17.97 -3.21 1.72
C ASN A 196 -16.86 -3.81 0.86
N HIS A 197 -16.65 -3.24 -0.34
CA HIS A 197 -15.60 -3.67 -1.26
C HIS A 197 -14.17 -3.54 -0.70
N GLY A 198 -13.97 -2.72 0.34
CA GLY A 198 -12.70 -2.66 1.04
C GLY A 198 -12.28 -4.01 1.63
N GLU A 199 -13.23 -4.83 2.08
CA GLU A 199 -12.96 -6.17 2.58
C GLU A 199 -12.40 -7.06 1.45
N ASP A 200 -12.93 -6.97 0.23
CA ASP A 200 -12.44 -7.71 -0.93
C ASP A 200 -11.02 -7.26 -1.32
N TRP A 201 -10.75 -5.95 -1.24
CA TRP A 201 -9.42 -5.41 -1.56
C TRP A 201 -8.36 -5.82 -0.56
N GLY A 202 -8.71 -5.88 0.72
CA GLY A 202 -7.82 -6.41 1.75
C GLY A 202 -7.48 -7.88 1.50
N ALA A 203 -8.47 -8.70 1.20
CA ALA A 203 -8.27 -10.12 0.88
C ALA A 203 -7.42 -10.30 -0.40
N ALA A 204 -7.71 -9.53 -1.45
CA ALA A 204 -6.93 -9.56 -2.70
C ALA A 204 -5.47 -9.15 -2.49
N ALA A 205 -5.20 -8.16 -1.62
CA ALA A 205 -3.84 -7.74 -1.32
C ALA A 205 -3.05 -8.84 -0.61
N VAL A 206 -3.68 -9.57 0.31
CA VAL A 206 -3.04 -10.72 0.98
C VAL A 206 -2.76 -11.84 0.00
N GLU A 207 -3.74 -12.22 -0.81
CA GLU A 207 -3.58 -13.26 -1.83
C GLU A 207 -2.44 -12.93 -2.80
N LEU A 208 -2.47 -11.74 -3.40
CA LEU A 208 -1.44 -11.31 -4.34
C LEU A 208 -0.07 -11.15 -3.69
N GLY A 209 -0.01 -10.68 -2.45
CA GLY A 209 1.23 -10.56 -1.70
C GLY A 209 1.89 -11.91 -1.45
N VAL A 210 1.13 -12.91 -1.02
CA VAL A 210 1.60 -14.28 -0.83
C VAL A 210 2.05 -14.90 -2.15
N LYS A 211 1.22 -14.79 -3.20
CA LYS A 211 1.57 -15.31 -4.54
C LYS A 211 2.82 -14.64 -5.11
N ARG A 212 2.94 -13.31 -4.98
CA ARG A 212 4.11 -12.56 -5.46
C ARG A 212 5.40 -13.04 -4.80
N ARG A 213 5.39 -13.29 -3.48
CA ARG A 213 6.54 -13.88 -2.78
C ARG A 213 6.90 -15.25 -3.35
N GLY A 214 5.91 -16.14 -3.43
CA GLY A 214 6.14 -17.46 -4.00
C GLY A 214 6.71 -17.39 -5.42
N TRP A 215 6.14 -16.55 -6.29
CA TRP A 215 6.64 -16.39 -7.67
C TRP A 215 8.07 -15.85 -7.71
N SER A 216 8.46 -14.96 -6.80
CA SER A 216 9.85 -14.49 -6.73
C SER A 216 10.85 -15.58 -6.34
N GLU A 217 10.39 -16.63 -5.68
CA GLU A 217 11.14 -17.82 -5.28
C GLU A 217 10.97 -18.99 -6.28
N GLY A 218 10.20 -18.79 -7.37
CA GLY A 218 9.88 -19.84 -8.34
C GLY A 218 8.85 -20.85 -7.85
N VAL A 219 8.09 -20.50 -6.81
CA VAL A 219 7.06 -21.38 -6.21
C VAL A 219 5.66 -20.89 -6.61
N PHE A 220 4.81 -21.81 -7.04
CA PHE A 220 3.40 -21.54 -7.34
C PHE A 220 2.54 -21.87 -6.14
N VAL A 221 2.02 -20.83 -5.48
CA VAL A 221 1.09 -20.97 -4.34
C VAL A 221 -0.33 -21.15 -4.87
N GLN A 222 -1.00 -22.19 -4.39
CA GLN A 222 -2.41 -22.48 -4.70
C GLN A 222 -3.33 -21.83 -3.68
#